data_5d8a1f798388064dbaf6d3cf62551fc0
#
_entry.id   5d8a1f798388064dbaf6d3cf62551fc0
#
_cell.length_a   1.000
_cell.length_b   1.000
_cell.length_c   1.000
_cell.angle_alpha   90.00
_cell.angle_beta   90.00
_cell.angle_gamma   90.00
#
_symmetry.space_group_name_H-M   'P 1'
#
loop_
_entity.id
_entity.type
_entity.pdbx_description
1 polymer ?
#
loop_
_entity_poly.entity_id
_entity_poly.type
_entity_poly.pdbx_seq_one_letter_code
_entity_poly.pdbx_strand_id
1 'polypeptide(L)'
;MKEEMPHKKILRALLNRAPMLRVVLSLMAGILLAEYLPAPPVRVLVAGVGVCFVLEIVAAFSKKLGRHIFAPVLWLTLILLGWLITSLRTPADPFAEPPGECVMLLQLQDTPRKTPKCYKAEAEVEAVRDSLGWHTAEGRMMLYVRQDSAATHLAFGSRIIARGTPQVPSNSLSHSGFDYQKYLRRKGILWQCFVDTVQWKTVVAKNTFSLRGWSKQLQQRLVLRIRSCRLTPSQQGIAEALLLGWRDDVDEPTQQHFRDAGITHLLCVSGLHVGIVAWIVGALLFFLGSLRWQRMVKGLVQILAVWFFVLLTGLAPSTMRAGIMFSILIVGKMFSQRPNLVNNLATSAFLLLCFRPMLLFDVGFQLSYAAVLGIGAFYDPLCELIPFENIPFKWNPMHRLWQLICLSTSAQLGTLPLVLYHFHQFPTYFLIANVTIVPLAGLLLGTVLLMVLSMGWPWLCEGVTWLLRCELTITDNLTAWVGSLPHAVLAVPSFDLPRAILTTVALLLIALMFRWPHPSIKN
;
A
#
# COMPACT_ATOMS: atom_id res chain seq x y z
N MET A 1 44.82 -12.91 15.97
CA MET A 1 43.88 -12.16 15.11
C MET A 1 42.61 -13.00 15.03
N LYS A 2 41.55 -12.66 15.78
CA LYS A 2 40.28 -13.43 15.76
C LYS A 2 39.65 -13.24 14.39
N GLU A 3 39.56 -14.31 13.58
CA GLU A 3 38.77 -14.31 12.37
C GLU A 3 37.33 -13.91 12.74
N GLU A 4 36.89 -12.75 12.26
CA GLU A 4 35.48 -12.35 12.42
C GLU A 4 34.61 -13.38 11.72
N MET A 5 33.66 -13.95 12.47
CA MET A 5 32.72 -14.94 11.95
C MET A 5 32.08 -14.42 10.64
N PRO A 6 31.99 -15.25 9.61
CA PRO A 6 31.57 -14.83 8.27
C PRO A 6 30.21 -14.10 8.25
N HIS A 7 29.30 -14.43 9.18
CA HIS A 7 28.00 -13.75 9.33
C HIS A 7 28.13 -12.26 9.66
N LYS A 8 29.16 -11.86 10.47
CA LYS A 8 29.39 -10.45 10.79
C LYS A 8 29.89 -9.67 9.57
N LYS A 9 30.66 -10.30 8.67
CA LYS A 9 31.13 -9.69 7.43
C LYS A 9 29.96 -9.45 6.46
N ILE A 10 29.04 -10.41 6.31
CA ILE A 10 27.84 -10.30 5.44
C ILE A 10 26.91 -9.21 5.97
N LEU A 11 26.57 -9.21 7.24
CA LEU A 11 25.72 -8.20 7.86
C LEU A 11 26.31 -6.79 7.74
N ARG A 12 27.62 -6.64 8.00
CA ARG A 12 28.31 -5.35 7.80
C ARG A 12 28.29 -4.91 6.34
N ALA A 13 28.48 -5.82 5.39
CA ALA A 13 28.43 -5.51 3.97
C ALA A 13 27.01 -5.05 3.53
N LEU A 14 25.96 -5.72 3.99
CA LEU A 14 24.57 -5.30 3.76
C LEU A 14 24.28 -3.93 4.35
N LEU A 15 24.64 -3.71 5.60
CA LEU A 15 24.42 -2.44 6.29
C LEU A 15 25.23 -1.28 5.70
N ASN A 16 26.41 -1.54 5.14
CA ASN A 16 27.21 -0.54 4.46
C ASN A 16 26.67 -0.21 3.05
N ARG A 17 26.06 -1.21 2.37
CA ARG A 17 25.41 -1.01 1.06
C ARG A 17 24.02 -0.39 1.15
N ALA A 18 23.36 -0.43 2.30
CA ALA A 18 22.03 0.11 2.54
C ALA A 18 22.01 0.98 3.81
N PRO A 19 22.63 2.16 3.83
CA PRO A 19 22.70 3.02 5.01
C PRO A 19 21.32 3.44 5.53
N MET A 20 20.34 3.66 4.64
CA MET A 20 18.96 4.04 5.01
C MET A 20 18.24 2.93 5.80
N LEU A 21 18.70 1.68 5.74
CA LEU A 21 18.13 0.59 6.54
C LEU A 21 18.27 0.86 8.03
N ARG A 22 19.42 1.36 8.48
CA ARG A 22 19.66 1.71 9.90
C ARG A 22 18.76 2.88 10.33
N VAL A 23 18.64 3.87 9.46
CA VAL A 23 17.80 5.06 9.68
C VAL A 23 16.34 4.67 9.88
N VAL A 24 15.78 3.86 8.97
CA VAL A 24 14.38 3.47 9.04
C VAL A 24 14.10 2.53 10.22
N LEU A 25 15.00 1.61 10.54
CA LEU A 25 14.83 0.72 11.70
C LEU A 25 14.80 1.49 13.02
N SER A 26 15.64 2.52 13.17
CA SER A 26 15.62 3.39 14.35
C SER A 26 14.30 4.18 14.44
N LEU A 27 13.81 4.72 13.32
CA LEU A 27 12.51 5.40 13.27
C LEU A 27 11.36 4.44 13.63
N MET A 28 11.37 3.22 13.07
CA MET A 28 10.37 2.19 13.37
C MET A 28 10.37 1.81 14.87
N ALA A 29 11.55 1.69 15.48
CA ALA A 29 11.65 1.44 16.91
C ALA A 29 10.97 2.56 17.73
N GLY A 30 11.16 3.83 17.36
CA GLY A 30 10.48 4.95 17.99
C GLY A 30 8.96 4.91 17.84
N ILE A 31 8.45 4.53 16.66
CA ILE A 31 7.02 4.37 16.40
C ILE A 31 6.44 3.21 17.25
N LEU A 32 7.17 2.10 17.36
CA LEU A 32 6.78 0.96 18.20
C LEU A 32 6.73 1.36 19.69
N LEU A 33 7.72 2.09 20.18
CA LEU A 33 7.72 2.61 21.55
C LEU A 33 6.49 3.48 21.82
N ALA A 34 6.12 4.35 20.88
CA ALA A 34 4.95 5.22 20.99
C ALA A 34 3.61 4.47 21.03
N GLU A 35 3.51 3.30 20.38
CA GLU A 35 2.29 2.49 20.37
C GLU A 35 2.11 1.67 21.64
N TYR A 36 3.22 1.16 22.24
CA TYR A 36 3.16 0.19 23.34
C TYR A 36 3.52 0.78 24.70
N LEU A 37 4.14 1.95 24.76
CA LEU A 37 4.51 2.60 26.01
C LEU A 37 3.69 3.89 26.21
N PRO A 38 3.44 4.29 27.48
CA PRO A 38 2.78 5.56 27.76
C PRO A 38 3.61 6.72 27.20
N ALA A 39 2.96 7.59 26.45
CA ALA A 39 3.64 8.71 25.80
C ALA A 39 4.14 9.71 26.87
N PRO A 40 5.46 10.00 26.91
CA PRO A 40 5.96 11.10 27.71
C PRO A 40 5.43 12.44 27.19
N PRO A 41 5.41 13.49 28.01
CA PRO A 41 4.99 14.82 27.57
C PRO A 41 5.74 15.25 26.31
N VAL A 42 5.03 15.78 25.31
CA VAL A 42 5.61 16.19 24.02
C VAL A 42 6.82 17.12 24.21
N ARG A 43 6.77 17.98 25.22
CA ARG A 43 7.88 18.89 25.57
C ARG A 43 9.18 18.14 25.90
N VAL A 44 9.08 16.99 26.57
CA VAL A 44 10.24 16.14 26.91
C VAL A 44 10.82 15.50 25.65
N LEU A 45 9.97 15.01 24.74
CA LEU A 45 10.42 14.45 23.46
C LEU A 45 11.11 15.52 22.58
N VAL A 46 10.52 16.72 22.50
CA VAL A 46 11.11 17.83 21.75
C VAL A 46 12.46 18.24 22.34
N ALA A 47 12.55 18.35 23.67
CA ALA A 47 13.82 18.67 24.35
C ALA A 47 14.86 17.56 24.09
N GLY A 48 14.46 16.27 24.18
CA GLY A 48 15.34 15.14 23.91
C GLY A 48 15.89 15.14 22.49
N VAL A 49 15.04 15.34 21.49
CA VAL A 49 15.45 15.49 20.07
C VAL A 49 16.41 16.68 19.91
N GLY A 50 16.10 17.82 20.53
CA GLY A 50 16.96 19.03 20.48
C GLY A 50 18.34 18.79 21.08
N VAL A 51 18.41 18.16 22.26
CA VAL A 51 19.69 17.82 22.92
C VAL A 51 20.51 16.85 22.04
N CYS A 52 19.89 15.79 21.52
CA CYS A 52 20.56 14.84 20.63
C CYS A 52 21.08 15.54 19.37
N PHE A 53 20.31 16.43 18.77
CA PHE A 53 20.72 17.19 17.58
C PHE A 53 21.93 18.12 17.87
N VAL A 54 21.93 18.77 19.01
CA VAL A 54 23.10 19.56 19.45
C VAL A 54 24.34 18.68 19.64
N LEU A 55 24.17 17.49 20.26
CA LEU A 55 25.25 16.53 20.41
C LEU A 55 25.80 16.02 19.07
N GLU A 56 24.94 15.83 18.07
CA GLU A 56 25.36 15.46 16.70
C GLU A 56 26.20 16.57 16.07
N ILE A 57 25.78 17.84 16.21
CA ILE A 57 26.56 18.99 15.72
C ILE A 57 27.92 19.01 16.38
N VAL A 58 27.98 18.92 17.72
CA VAL A 58 29.26 18.91 18.47
C VAL A 58 30.14 17.72 18.05
N ALA A 59 29.53 16.53 17.87
CA ALA A 59 30.24 15.34 17.41
C ALA A 59 30.79 15.50 15.98
N ALA A 60 30.05 16.18 15.08
CA ALA A 60 30.49 16.44 13.71
C ALA A 60 31.75 17.33 13.64
N PHE A 61 31.91 18.28 14.56
CA PHE A 61 33.09 19.15 14.64
C PHE A 61 34.27 18.52 15.38
N SER A 62 34.07 17.43 16.16
CA SER A 62 35.11 16.76 16.94
C SER A 62 35.57 15.44 16.32
N LYS A 63 36.77 15.40 15.73
CA LYS A 63 37.32 14.18 15.08
C LYS A 63 37.43 12.97 16.00
N LYS A 64 37.70 13.15 17.30
CA LYS A 64 37.78 12.06 18.26
C LYS A 64 36.39 11.60 18.75
N LEU A 65 35.55 12.55 19.13
CA LEU A 65 34.22 12.30 19.69
C LEU A 65 33.25 11.79 18.58
N GLY A 66 33.31 12.40 17.40
CA GLY A 66 32.43 12.07 16.27
C GLY A 66 32.50 10.62 15.84
N ARG A 67 33.68 10.02 15.83
CA ARG A 67 33.86 8.63 15.41
C ARG A 67 33.09 7.62 16.27
N HIS A 68 32.90 7.88 17.56
CA HIS A 68 32.30 6.92 18.50
C HIS A 68 30.86 7.29 18.89
N ILE A 69 30.52 8.56 18.93
CA ILE A 69 29.24 9.05 19.49
C ILE A 69 28.22 9.41 18.42
N PHE A 70 28.66 9.85 17.23
CA PHE A 70 27.74 10.32 16.18
C PHE A 70 26.66 9.29 15.80
N ALA A 71 27.06 8.05 15.53
CA ALA A 71 26.11 7.02 15.10
C ALA A 71 25.10 6.60 16.20
N PRO A 72 25.50 6.34 17.46
CA PRO A 72 24.56 6.07 18.54
C PRO A 72 23.59 7.23 18.81
N VAL A 73 24.09 8.48 18.80
CA VAL A 73 23.25 9.66 19.01
C VAL A 73 22.25 9.80 17.86
N LEU A 74 22.68 9.65 16.61
CA LEU A 74 21.76 9.67 15.45
C LEU A 74 20.66 8.61 15.57
N TRP A 75 20.98 7.40 16.00
CA TRP A 75 19.94 6.37 16.20
C TRP A 75 18.97 6.78 17.31
N LEU A 76 19.47 7.33 18.42
CA LEU A 76 18.62 7.82 19.49
C LEU A 76 17.73 8.98 19.02
N THR A 77 18.28 9.94 18.27
CA THR A 77 17.51 11.05 17.66
C THR A 77 16.37 10.50 16.80
N LEU A 78 16.64 9.50 15.95
CA LEU A 78 15.63 8.91 15.08
C LEU A 78 14.56 8.13 15.85
N ILE A 79 14.93 7.45 16.94
CA ILE A 79 13.99 6.79 17.85
C ILE A 79 13.07 7.83 18.50
N LEU A 80 13.66 8.88 19.08
CA LEU A 80 12.89 9.95 19.70
C LEU A 80 12.03 10.71 18.68
N LEU A 81 12.53 10.92 17.47
CA LEU A 81 11.78 11.52 16.37
C LEU A 81 10.57 10.65 15.96
N GLY A 82 10.76 9.35 15.83
CA GLY A 82 9.66 8.40 15.54
C GLY A 82 8.59 8.44 16.63
N TRP A 83 9.00 8.48 17.90
CA TRP A 83 8.07 8.64 19.04
C TRP A 83 7.35 9.99 18.99
N LEU A 84 8.09 11.08 18.80
CA LEU A 84 7.55 12.44 18.71
C LEU A 84 6.52 12.58 17.58
N ILE A 85 6.87 12.16 16.36
CA ILE A 85 5.95 12.25 15.20
C ILE A 85 4.68 11.45 15.46
N THR A 86 4.79 10.30 16.09
CA THR A 86 3.64 9.47 16.43
C THR A 86 2.75 10.14 17.47
N SER A 87 3.34 10.70 18.54
CA SER A 87 2.61 11.41 19.60
C SER A 87 1.93 12.68 19.09
N LEU A 88 2.58 13.44 18.20
CA LEU A 88 1.99 14.63 17.58
C LEU A 88 0.83 14.32 16.62
N ARG A 89 0.75 13.08 16.13
CA ARG A 89 -0.31 12.60 15.22
C ARG A 89 -1.33 11.72 15.89
N THR A 90 -1.34 11.68 17.21
CA THR A 90 -2.45 11.09 17.96
C THR A 90 -3.73 11.77 17.52
N PRO A 91 -4.76 10.99 17.12
CA PRO A 91 -6.00 11.57 16.62
C PRO A 91 -6.63 12.47 17.70
N ALA A 92 -7.06 13.64 17.28
CA ALA A 92 -7.86 14.51 18.13
C ALA A 92 -9.16 13.81 18.46
N ASP A 93 -9.55 13.84 19.73
CA ASP A 93 -10.83 13.33 20.16
C ASP A 93 -11.85 14.48 20.11
N PRO A 94 -12.90 14.38 19.26
CA PRO A 94 -13.92 15.42 19.17
C PRO A 94 -14.84 15.45 20.41
N PHE A 95 -14.79 14.42 21.25
CA PHE A 95 -15.63 14.29 22.43
C PHE A 95 -14.75 13.97 23.65
N ALA A 96 -14.76 14.83 24.65
CA ALA A 96 -14.00 14.61 25.90
C ALA A 96 -14.52 13.39 26.68
N GLU A 97 -15.82 13.11 26.60
CA GLU A 97 -16.53 11.94 27.18
C GLU A 97 -17.52 11.40 26.16
N PRO A 98 -17.99 10.12 26.29
CA PRO A 98 -19.02 9.59 25.41
C PRO A 98 -20.26 10.49 25.44
N PRO A 99 -20.55 11.22 24.35
CA PRO A 99 -21.68 12.13 24.34
C PRO A 99 -22.98 11.35 24.30
N GLY A 100 -24.02 11.91 24.88
CA GLY A 100 -25.37 11.49 24.61
C GLY A 100 -25.78 11.79 23.16
N GLU A 101 -27.07 11.89 22.89
CA GLU A 101 -27.56 12.32 21.58
C GLU A 101 -27.14 13.77 21.33
N CYS A 102 -26.40 14.01 20.25
CA CYS A 102 -25.91 15.33 19.85
C CYS A 102 -26.13 15.60 18.37
N VAL A 103 -26.02 16.87 17.98
CA VAL A 103 -26.08 17.29 16.58
C VAL A 103 -24.66 17.62 16.12
N MET A 104 -24.23 17.03 15.03
CA MET A 104 -22.86 17.16 14.51
C MET A 104 -22.87 17.74 13.11
N LEU A 105 -21.92 18.62 12.85
CA LEU A 105 -21.58 19.07 11.50
C LEU A 105 -20.40 18.22 11.02
N LEU A 106 -20.65 17.43 9.98
CA LEU A 106 -19.72 16.46 9.46
C LEU A 106 -19.36 16.75 8.01
N GLN A 107 -18.09 16.61 7.65
CA GLN A 107 -17.63 16.63 6.26
C GLN A 107 -17.16 15.23 5.85
N LEU A 108 -17.74 14.69 4.77
CA LEU A 108 -17.37 13.37 4.27
C LEU A 108 -15.96 13.39 3.66
N GLN A 109 -15.11 12.51 4.13
CA GLN A 109 -13.71 12.36 3.69
C GLN A 109 -13.52 11.26 2.62
N ASP A 110 -14.57 10.52 2.33
CA ASP A 110 -14.64 9.53 1.25
C ASP A 110 -16.05 9.46 0.68
N THR A 111 -16.20 8.88 -0.52
CA THR A 111 -17.52 8.59 -1.08
C THR A 111 -18.17 7.47 -0.27
N PRO A 112 -19.44 7.62 0.15
CA PRO A 112 -20.12 6.59 0.92
C PRO A 112 -20.18 5.26 0.19
N ARG A 113 -19.71 4.18 0.83
CA ARG A 113 -19.75 2.83 0.29
C ARG A 113 -21.06 2.15 0.68
N LYS A 114 -21.70 1.54 -0.28
CA LYS A 114 -22.91 0.76 -0.04
C LYS A 114 -22.54 -0.55 0.67
N THR A 115 -23.19 -0.82 1.79
CA THR A 115 -23.16 -2.11 2.49
C THR A 115 -24.57 -2.70 2.47
N PRO A 116 -24.79 -3.97 2.83
CA PRO A 116 -26.15 -4.57 2.76
C PRO A 116 -27.24 -3.80 3.51
N LYS A 117 -26.91 -3.07 4.58
CA LYS A 117 -27.88 -2.38 5.44
C LYS A 117 -27.76 -0.86 5.44
N CYS A 118 -26.62 -0.29 5.08
CA CYS A 118 -26.36 1.15 5.22
C CYS A 118 -25.31 1.64 4.21
N TYR A 119 -25.14 2.94 4.11
CA TYR A 119 -23.97 3.57 3.51
C TYR A 119 -22.94 3.87 4.59
N LYS A 120 -21.69 3.47 4.38
CA LYS A 120 -20.56 3.67 5.28
C LYS A 120 -19.61 4.70 4.70
N ALA A 121 -19.26 5.74 5.46
CA ALA A 121 -18.30 6.77 5.05
C ALA A 121 -17.40 7.19 6.21
N GLU A 122 -16.16 7.59 5.91
CA GLU A 122 -15.31 8.32 6.85
C GLU A 122 -15.75 9.79 6.84
N ALA A 123 -15.98 10.36 8.02
CA ALA A 123 -16.38 11.75 8.20
C ALA A 123 -15.44 12.47 9.18
N GLU A 124 -15.16 13.72 8.88
CA GLU A 124 -14.48 14.65 9.77
C GLU A 124 -15.51 15.48 10.52
N VAL A 125 -15.36 15.57 11.83
CA VAL A 125 -16.23 16.37 12.70
C VAL A 125 -15.70 17.80 12.66
N GLU A 126 -16.51 18.76 12.21
CA GLU A 126 -16.16 20.17 12.18
C GLU A 126 -16.72 20.93 13.38
N ALA A 127 -17.91 20.57 13.83
CA ALA A 127 -18.55 21.16 15.00
C ALA A 127 -19.55 20.18 15.64
N VAL A 128 -19.76 20.33 16.91
CA VAL A 128 -20.75 19.59 17.68
C VAL A 128 -21.65 20.59 18.40
N ARG A 129 -22.93 20.30 18.46
CA ARG A 129 -23.91 21.05 19.24
C ARG A 129 -24.35 20.21 20.43
N ASP A 130 -24.09 20.73 21.61
CA ASP A 130 -24.58 20.21 22.89
C ASP A 130 -25.60 21.17 23.53
N SER A 131 -25.84 20.98 24.83
CA SER A 131 -26.75 21.84 25.61
C SER A 131 -26.26 23.30 25.74
N LEU A 132 -24.97 23.55 25.56
CA LEU A 132 -24.33 24.87 25.64
C LEU A 132 -24.28 25.60 24.28
N GLY A 133 -24.60 24.93 23.19
CA GLY A 133 -24.60 25.49 21.84
C GLY A 133 -23.62 24.82 20.88
N TRP A 134 -23.27 25.50 19.79
CA TRP A 134 -22.29 25.01 18.84
C TRP A 134 -20.87 25.32 19.30
N HIS A 135 -20.01 24.31 19.32
CA HIS A 135 -18.57 24.45 19.52
C HIS A 135 -17.81 23.71 18.43
N THR A 136 -16.65 24.23 18.06
CA THR A 136 -15.75 23.59 17.09
C THR A 136 -15.16 22.32 17.71
N ALA A 137 -15.20 21.23 16.95
CA ALA A 137 -14.63 19.96 17.35
C ALA A 137 -13.83 19.40 16.18
N GLU A 138 -12.64 18.86 16.46
CA GLU A 138 -11.78 18.27 15.45
C GLU A 138 -11.61 16.79 15.74
N GLY A 139 -11.87 15.97 14.75
CA GLY A 139 -11.68 14.52 14.85
C GLY A 139 -12.30 13.77 13.68
N ARG A 140 -12.06 12.48 13.64
CA ARG A 140 -12.63 11.61 12.59
C ARG A 140 -13.53 10.56 13.20
N MET A 141 -14.62 10.29 12.49
CA MET A 141 -15.55 9.25 12.87
C MET A 141 -15.99 8.41 11.67
N MET A 142 -16.46 7.20 11.96
CA MET A 142 -17.12 6.36 10.98
C MET A 142 -18.62 6.63 10.99
N LEU A 143 -19.15 7.08 9.88
CA LEU A 143 -20.57 7.38 9.72
C LEU A 143 -21.27 6.23 8.99
N TYR A 144 -22.36 5.76 9.55
CA TYR A 144 -23.27 4.78 8.96
C TYR A 144 -24.62 5.44 8.73
N VAL A 145 -24.98 5.67 7.47
CA VAL A 145 -26.27 6.26 7.08
C VAL A 145 -27.15 5.15 6.55
N ARG A 146 -28.39 5.04 7.05
CA ARG A 146 -29.36 4.07 6.55
C ARG A 146 -29.60 4.27 5.04
N GLN A 147 -29.83 3.18 4.32
CA GLN A 147 -30.05 3.26 2.88
C GLN A 147 -31.30 4.09 2.56
N ASP A 148 -31.09 5.19 1.85
CA ASP A 148 -32.11 6.12 1.39
C ASP A 148 -31.72 6.67 0.00
N SER A 149 -32.70 7.13 -0.77
CA SER A 149 -32.49 7.79 -2.06
C SER A 149 -31.62 9.05 -1.94
N ALA A 150 -31.75 9.81 -0.86
CA ALA A 150 -30.93 10.99 -0.59
C ALA A 150 -29.47 10.64 -0.33
N ALA A 151 -29.19 9.50 0.32
CA ALA A 151 -27.84 9.05 0.63
C ALA A 151 -27.04 8.65 -0.62
N THR A 152 -27.72 8.33 -1.74
CA THR A 152 -27.05 8.03 -3.02
C THR A 152 -26.35 9.24 -3.65
N HIS A 153 -26.77 10.46 -3.29
CA HIS A 153 -26.19 11.72 -3.79
C HIS A 153 -25.03 12.23 -2.94
N LEU A 154 -24.73 11.57 -1.82
CA LEU A 154 -23.59 11.93 -0.99
C LEU A 154 -22.28 11.58 -1.71
N ALA A 155 -21.35 12.54 -1.72
CA ALA A 155 -20.05 12.41 -2.37
C ALA A 155 -18.92 12.87 -1.42
N PHE A 156 -17.69 12.69 -1.84
CA PHE A 156 -16.53 13.27 -1.17
C PHE A 156 -16.72 14.78 -0.98
N GLY A 157 -16.45 15.28 0.23
CA GLY A 157 -16.57 16.70 0.57
C GLY A 157 -17.99 17.17 0.89
N SER A 158 -19.02 16.32 0.75
CA SER A 158 -20.39 16.67 1.19
C SER A 158 -20.38 17.00 2.68
N ARG A 159 -20.99 18.14 3.03
CA ARG A 159 -21.21 18.55 4.42
C ARG A 159 -22.63 18.18 4.82
N ILE A 160 -22.77 17.56 5.96
CA ILE A 160 -24.04 17.13 6.50
C ILE A 160 -24.17 17.57 7.97
N ILE A 161 -25.36 17.95 8.35
CA ILE A 161 -25.74 18.02 9.76
C ILE A 161 -26.42 16.70 10.08
N ALA A 162 -25.92 15.98 11.06
CA ALA A 162 -26.44 14.71 11.51
C ALA A 162 -26.72 14.74 13.01
N ARG A 163 -27.88 14.19 13.39
CA ARG A 163 -28.25 13.96 14.79
C ARG A 163 -28.07 12.49 15.10
N GLY A 164 -27.40 12.18 16.20
CA GLY A 164 -27.17 10.80 16.59
C GLY A 164 -26.35 10.68 17.87
N THR A 165 -26.15 9.45 18.31
CA THR A 165 -25.32 9.14 19.49
C THR A 165 -24.01 8.53 19.03
N PRO A 166 -22.88 9.26 19.12
CA PRO A 166 -21.57 8.71 18.85
C PRO A 166 -21.23 7.59 19.83
N GLN A 167 -20.68 6.51 19.31
CA GLN A 167 -20.32 5.32 20.07
C GLN A 167 -18.87 4.93 19.77
N VAL A 168 -18.19 4.38 20.78
CA VAL A 168 -16.87 3.77 20.55
C VAL A 168 -17.05 2.51 19.72
N PRO A 169 -16.28 2.31 18.63
CA PRO A 169 -16.36 1.09 17.83
C PRO A 169 -16.16 -0.16 18.68
N SER A 170 -17.03 -1.16 18.52
CA SER A 170 -16.95 -2.42 19.28
C SER A 170 -16.42 -3.56 18.42
N ASN A 171 -15.74 -4.52 19.05
CA ASN A 171 -15.22 -5.72 18.41
C ASN A 171 -16.27 -6.86 18.31
N SER A 172 -17.52 -6.62 18.73
CA SER A 172 -18.58 -7.64 18.85
C SER A 172 -18.94 -8.36 17.55
N LEU A 173 -18.59 -7.80 16.40
CA LEU A 173 -18.86 -8.38 15.08
C LEU A 173 -17.65 -9.12 14.48
N SER A 174 -16.52 -9.15 15.18
CA SER A 174 -15.29 -9.79 14.68
C SER A 174 -15.23 -11.25 15.10
N HIS A 175 -15.72 -12.15 14.25
CA HIS A 175 -15.64 -13.60 14.47
C HIS A 175 -14.21 -14.17 14.30
N SER A 176 -13.27 -13.37 13.79
CA SER A 176 -11.92 -13.79 13.38
C SER A 176 -10.79 -13.35 14.31
N GLY A 177 -11.10 -12.84 15.52
CA GLY A 177 -10.06 -12.28 16.41
C GLY A 177 -9.44 -10.95 15.94
N PHE A 178 -9.95 -10.37 14.84
CA PHE A 178 -9.49 -9.08 14.32
C PHE A 178 -9.97 -7.93 15.21
N ASP A 179 -9.04 -7.17 15.77
CA ASP A 179 -9.34 -6.00 16.60
C ASP A 179 -9.72 -4.79 15.72
N TYR A 180 -11.03 -4.68 15.43
CA TYR A 180 -11.57 -3.61 14.58
C TYR A 180 -11.45 -2.24 15.24
N GLN A 181 -11.60 -2.14 16.56
CA GLN A 181 -11.43 -0.89 17.32
C GLN A 181 -10.00 -0.36 17.18
N LYS A 182 -8.99 -1.22 17.41
CA LYS A 182 -7.57 -0.88 17.27
C LYS A 182 -7.21 -0.47 15.83
N TYR A 183 -7.80 -1.16 14.85
CA TYR A 183 -7.63 -0.83 13.43
C TYR A 183 -8.16 0.58 13.11
N LEU A 184 -9.36 0.94 13.56
CA LEU A 184 -9.95 2.26 13.34
C LEU A 184 -9.15 3.34 14.08
N ARG A 185 -8.75 3.10 15.33
CA ARG A 185 -7.91 4.01 16.12
C ARG A 185 -6.61 4.35 15.40
N ARG A 186 -5.93 3.35 14.80
CA ARG A 186 -4.71 3.57 14.00
C ARG A 186 -4.95 4.36 12.72
N LYS A 187 -6.17 4.36 12.20
CA LYS A 187 -6.61 5.25 11.11
C LYS A 187 -6.99 6.66 11.57
N GLY A 188 -6.99 6.90 12.86
CA GLY A 188 -7.42 8.16 13.45
C GLY A 188 -8.93 8.29 13.63
N ILE A 189 -9.65 7.17 13.61
CA ILE A 189 -11.11 7.11 13.78
C ILE A 189 -11.40 6.56 15.16
N LEU A 190 -11.88 7.41 16.07
CA LEU A 190 -12.15 7.05 17.45
C LEU A 190 -13.63 6.72 17.69
N TRP A 191 -14.52 7.24 16.86
CA TRP A 191 -15.96 7.18 17.05
C TRP A 191 -16.67 6.64 15.81
N GLN A 192 -17.85 6.08 16.04
CA GLN A 192 -18.80 5.70 15.00
C GLN A 192 -20.20 6.21 15.36
N CYS A 193 -20.98 6.56 14.34
CA CYS A 193 -22.36 6.98 14.53
C CYS A 193 -23.27 6.35 13.49
N PHE A 194 -24.42 5.86 13.94
CA PHE A 194 -25.50 5.36 13.08
C PHE A 194 -26.56 6.44 12.98
N VAL A 195 -26.95 6.79 11.77
CA VAL A 195 -27.89 7.88 11.49
C VAL A 195 -29.01 7.36 10.60
N ASP A 196 -30.25 7.60 11.01
CA ASP A 196 -31.44 7.26 10.25
C ASP A 196 -31.75 8.33 9.19
N THR A 197 -32.62 8.01 8.25
CA THR A 197 -32.98 8.83 7.08
C THR A 197 -33.49 10.23 7.42
N VAL A 198 -34.18 10.39 8.56
CA VAL A 198 -34.76 11.65 9.02
C VAL A 198 -33.78 12.50 9.85
N GLN A 199 -32.68 11.90 10.28
CA GLN A 199 -31.76 12.50 11.26
C GLN A 199 -30.58 13.25 10.62
N TRP A 200 -30.55 13.41 9.30
CA TRP A 200 -29.49 14.13 8.63
C TRP A 200 -30.01 15.00 7.49
N LYS A 201 -29.28 16.08 7.21
CA LYS A 201 -29.53 16.97 6.06
C LYS A 201 -28.20 17.42 5.46
N THR A 202 -28.16 17.55 4.14
CA THR A 202 -27.03 18.14 3.44
C THR A 202 -26.98 19.65 3.68
N VAL A 203 -25.78 20.16 3.91
CA VAL A 203 -25.50 21.61 3.97
C VAL A 203 -24.69 21.97 2.72
N VAL A 204 -24.91 23.17 2.21
CA VAL A 204 -24.15 23.67 1.05
C VAL A 204 -22.66 23.58 1.36
N ALA A 205 -21.94 22.80 0.57
CA ALA A 205 -20.51 22.61 0.74
C ALA A 205 -19.76 23.92 0.45
N LYS A 206 -18.85 24.31 1.33
CA LYS A 206 -17.90 25.37 1.02
C LYS A 206 -16.94 24.81 -0.03
N ASN A 207 -16.99 25.32 -1.25
CA ASN A 207 -16.12 24.88 -2.35
C ASN A 207 -14.65 25.25 -2.04
N THR A 208 -13.98 24.44 -1.24
CA THR A 208 -12.52 24.53 -1.05
C THR A 208 -11.85 23.54 -2.00
N PHE A 209 -11.00 24.05 -2.89
CA PHE A 209 -10.20 23.18 -3.75
C PHE A 209 -9.32 22.28 -2.89
N SER A 210 -9.49 20.96 -3.04
CA SER A 210 -8.66 19.95 -2.43
C SER A 210 -8.14 19.02 -3.52
N LEU A 211 -6.81 18.80 -3.56
CA LEU A 211 -6.21 17.87 -4.50
C LEU A 211 -6.81 16.46 -4.38
N ARG A 212 -7.10 16.02 -3.16
CA ARG A 212 -7.79 14.75 -2.90
C ARG A 212 -9.22 14.75 -3.46
N GLY A 213 -9.95 15.85 -3.27
CA GLY A 213 -11.30 16.01 -3.81
C GLY A 213 -11.31 16.00 -5.34
N TRP A 214 -10.39 16.73 -5.96
CA TRP A 214 -10.23 16.72 -7.41
C TRP A 214 -9.91 15.31 -7.96
N SER A 215 -9.00 14.60 -7.30
CA SER A 215 -8.65 13.22 -7.61
C SER A 215 -9.87 12.28 -7.54
N LYS A 216 -10.67 12.39 -6.48
CA LYS A 216 -11.89 11.59 -6.29
C LYS A 216 -12.97 11.94 -7.34
N GLN A 217 -13.15 13.21 -7.67
CA GLN A 217 -14.08 13.63 -8.73
C GLN A 217 -13.64 13.10 -10.10
N LEU A 218 -12.32 13.16 -10.41
CA LEU A 218 -11.77 12.61 -11.64
C LEU A 218 -12.00 11.09 -11.71
N GLN A 219 -11.74 10.38 -10.62
CA GLN A 219 -11.99 8.95 -10.48
C GLN A 219 -13.47 8.62 -10.77
N GLN A 220 -14.41 9.33 -10.15
CA GLN A 220 -15.84 9.13 -10.37
C GLN A 220 -16.27 9.40 -11.82
N ARG A 221 -15.75 10.46 -12.44
CA ARG A 221 -16.03 10.76 -13.87
C ARG A 221 -15.56 9.62 -14.78
N LEU A 222 -14.40 9.02 -14.48
CA LEU A 222 -13.89 7.89 -15.26
C LEU A 222 -14.70 6.62 -15.02
N VAL A 223 -15.13 6.35 -13.79
CA VAL A 223 -16.07 5.26 -13.48
C VAL A 223 -17.33 5.38 -14.32
N LEU A 224 -17.97 6.55 -14.33
CA LEU A 224 -19.18 6.78 -15.14
C LEU A 224 -18.93 6.57 -16.65
N ARG A 225 -17.76 6.96 -17.14
CA ARG A 225 -17.38 6.70 -18.54
C ARG A 225 -17.15 5.23 -18.84
N ILE A 226 -16.49 4.48 -17.95
CA ILE A 226 -16.31 3.03 -18.11
C ILE A 226 -17.66 2.31 -18.13
N ARG A 227 -18.60 2.73 -17.28
CA ARG A 227 -19.96 2.17 -17.24
C ARG A 227 -20.77 2.46 -18.51
N SER A 228 -20.45 3.52 -19.24
CA SER A 228 -21.10 3.79 -20.55
C SER A 228 -20.61 2.85 -21.67
N CYS A 229 -19.52 2.11 -21.45
CA CYS A 229 -19.03 1.12 -22.41
C CYS A 229 -19.85 -0.18 -22.33
N ARG A 230 -19.91 -0.93 -23.43
CA ARG A 230 -20.66 -2.19 -23.54
C ARG A 230 -19.93 -3.35 -22.84
N LEU A 231 -19.74 -3.25 -21.51
CA LEU A 231 -19.18 -4.29 -20.64
C LEU A 231 -20.27 -4.84 -19.72
N THR A 232 -20.15 -6.09 -19.30
CA THR A 232 -21.03 -6.64 -18.26
C THR A 232 -20.73 -6.00 -16.90
N PRO A 233 -21.67 -6.01 -15.92
CA PRO A 233 -21.41 -5.42 -14.60
C PRO A 233 -20.15 -5.97 -13.90
N SER A 234 -19.90 -7.28 -13.96
CA SER A 234 -18.69 -7.90 -13.42
C SER A 234 -17.43 -7.38 -14.14
N GLN A 235 -17.44 -7.31 -15.48
CA GLN A 235 -16.34 -6.77 -16.27
C GLN A 235 -16.06 -5.29 -15.99
N GLN A 236 -17.11 -4.48 -15.80
CA GLN A 236 -16.99 -3.08 -15.39
C GLN A 236 -16.29 -2.97 -14.04
N GLY A 237 -16.76 -3.75 -13.05
CA GLY A 237 -16.14 -3.77 -11.71
C GLY A 237 -14.66 -4.15 -11.74
N ILE A 238 -14.25 -5.16 -12.53
CA ILE A 238 -12.84 -5.54 -12.67
C ILE A 238 -12.04 -4.42 -13.36
N ALA A 239 -12.55 -3.82 -14.44
CA ALA A 239 -11.87 -2.73 -15.15
C ALA A 239 -11.70 -1.47 -14.27
N GLU A 240 -12.73 -1.11 -13.50
CA GLU A 240 -12.71 -0.01 -12.54
C GLU A 240 -11.72 -0.28 -11.39
N ALA A 241 -11.67 -1.52 -10.89
CA ALA A 241 -10.73 -1.92 -9.86
C ALA A 241 -9.27 -1.86 -10.35
N LEU A 242 -8.99 -2.36 -11.56
CA LEU A 242 -7.65 -2.41 -12.14
C LEU A 242 -7.10 -1.02 -12.48
N LEU A 243 -7.90 -0.14 -13.10
CA LEU A 243 -7.43 1.18 -13.53
C LEU A 243 -7.49 2.22 -12.42
N LEU A 244 -8.60 2.24 -11.68
CA LEU A 244 -8.93 3.33 -10.76
C LEU A 244 -8.81 2.92 -9.29
N GLY A 245 -8.66 1.62 -8.99
CA GLY A 245 -8.73 1.11 -7.62
C GLY A 245 -10.13 1.18 -7.00
N TRP A 246 -11.15 1.35 -7.84
CA TRP A 246 -12.55 1.39 -7.42
C TRP A 246 -13.11 -0.03 -7.36
N ARG A 247 -13.37 -0.53 -6.15
CA ARG A 247 -13.75 -1.95 -5.92
C ARG A 247 -15.20 -2.11 -5.49
N ASP A 248 -15.90 -1.02 -5.31
CA ASP A 248 -17.25 -1.04 -4.73
C ASP A 248 -18.27 -1.73 -5.68
N ASP A 249 -17.90 -1.86 -6.96
CA ASP A 249 -18.73 -2.48 -8.01
C ASP A 249 -18.28 -3.91 -8.39
N VAL A 250 -17.23 -4.43 -7.77
CA VAL A 250 -16.85 -5.83 -7.96
C VAL A 250 -17.80 -6.70 -7.14
N ASP A 251 -18.53 -7.57 -7.79
CA ASP A 251 -19.49 -8.47 -7.16
C ASP A 251 -18.80 -9.50 -6.24
N GLU A 252 -19.51 -9.95 -5.20
CA GLU A 252 -18.95 -10.85 -4.20
C GLU A 252 -18.45 -12.18 -4.77
N PRO A 253 -19.13 -12.84 -5.75
CA PRO A 253 -18.60 -14.05 -6.40
C PRO A 253 -17.25 -13.82 -7.05
N THR A 254 -17.09 -12.74 -7.81
CA THR A 254 -15.82 -12.37 -8.45
C THR A 254 -14.73 -12.11 -7.39
N GLN A 255 -15.04 -11.36 -6.32
CA GLN A 255 -14.10 -11.14 -5.24
C GLN A 255 -13.66 -12.46 -4.60
N GLN A 256 -14.58 -13.40 -4.42
CA GLN A 256 -14.29 -14.72 -3.84
C GLN A 256 -13.38 -15.54 -4.76
N HIS A 257 -13.65 -15.60 -6.07
CA HIS A 257 -12.79 -16.28 -7.02
C HIS A 257 -11.35 -15.75 -7.00
N PHE A 258 -11.18 -14.42 -6.98
CA PHE A 258 -9.85 -13.79 -6.88
C PHE A 258 -9.16 -14.08 -5.55
N ARG A 259 -9.93 -14.23 -4.46
CA ARG A 259 -9.41 -14.59 -3.13
C ARG A 259 -8.92 -16.03 -3.11
N ASP A 260 -9.73 -16.95 -3.61
CA ASP A 260 -9.44 -18.39 -3.61
C ASP A 260 -8.28 -18.73 -4.55
N ALA A 261 -8.16 -18.02 -5.67
CA ALA A 261 -7.00 -18.11 -6.55
C ALA A 261 -5.71 -17.44 -5.99
N GLY A 262 -5.80 -16.70 -4.87
CA GLY A 262 -4.65 -16.02 -4.25
C GLY A 262 -4.18 -14.75 -4.95
N ILE A 263 -5.00 -14.18 -5.83
CA ILE A 263 -4.67 -13.01 -6.65
C ILE A 263 -5.51 -11.77 -6.32
N THR A 264 -6.09 -11.70 -5.13
CA THR A 264 -6.83 -10.52 -4.64
C THR A 264 -6.03 -9.21 -4.78
N HIS A 265 -4.70 -9.31 -4.75
CA HIS A 265 -3.81 -8.16 -4.92
C HIS A 265 -3.90 -7.51 -6.32
N LEU A 266 -4.43 -8.20 -7.34
CA LEU A 266 -4.68 -7.65 -8.67
C LEU A 266 -5.91 -6.71 -8.68
N LEU A 267 -6.97 -7.03 -7.93
CA LEU A 267 -8.11 -6.12 -7.75
C LEU A 267 -7.75 -4.86 -6.95
N CYS A 268 -6.58 -4.87 -6.31
CA CYS A 268 -6.00 -3.69 -5.69
C CYS A 268 -4.99 -3.07 -6.64
N VAL A 269 -5.10 -1.80 -6.98
CA VAL A 269 -4.01 -1.18 -7.71
C VAL A 269 -2.71 -1.34 -6.91
N SER A 270 -1.75 -2.02 -7.53
CA SER A 270 -0.52 -2.49 -6.90
C SER A 270 0.71 -1.77 -7.47
N GLY A 271 1.88 -2.08 -6.89
CA GLY A 271 3.16 -1.63 -7.43
C GLY A 271 3.40 -2.06 -8.87
N LEU A 272 2.87 -3.23 -9.28
CA LEU A 272 2.96 -3.71 -10.67
C LEU A 272 2.28 -2.72 -11.63
N HIS A 273 1.07 -2.25 -11.33
CA HIS A 273 0.33 -1.29 -12.17
C HIS A 273 1.11 0.02 -12.35
N VAL A 274 1.66 0.57 -11.25
CA VAL A 274 2.51 1.77 -11.30
C VAL A 274 3.77 1.52 -12.14
N GLY A 275 4.38 0.34 -12.00
CA GLY A 275 5.53 -0.08 -12.80
C GLY A 275 5.24 -0.18 -14.29
N ILE A 276 4.07 -0.74 -14.66
CA ILE A 276 3.61 -0.83 -16.05
C ILE A 276 3.43 0.56 -16.64
N VAL A 277 2.78 1.49 -15.92
CA VAL A 277 2.62 2.88 -16.38
C VAL A 277 3.98 3.55 -16.59
N ALA A 278 4.91 3.41 -15.64
CA ALA A 278 6.25 3.95 -15.77
C ALA A 278 7.01 3.34 -16.97
N TRP A 279 6.81 2.03 -17.22
CA TRP A 279 7.40 1.33 -18.36
C TRP A 279 6.79 1.78 -19.69
N ILE A 280 5.46 1.87 -19.80
CA ILE A 280 4.75 2.34 -21.02
C ILE A 280 5.25 3.73 -21.40
N VAL A 281 5.26 4.67 -20.44
CA VAL A 281 5.74 6.04 -20.70
C VAL A 281 7.22 6.03 -21.10
N GLY A 282 8.05 5.21 -20.41
CA GLY A 282 9.44 5.05 -20.77
C GLY A 282 9.66 4.47 -22.17
N ALA A 283 8.79 3.55 -22.61
CA ALA A 283 8.79 2.98 -23.96
C ALA A 283 8.32 4.00 -25.01
N LEU A 284 7.27 4.77 -24.74
CA LEU A 284 6.80 5.83 -25.63
C LEU A 284 7.87 6.91 -25.87
N LEU A 285 8.74 7.12 -24.89
CA LEU A 285 9.85 8.07 -24.97
C LEU A 285 11.16 7.40 -25.45
N PHE A 286 11.06 6.29 -26.23
CA PHE A 286 12.24 5.58 -26.74
C PHE A 286 13.12 6.45 -27.66
N PHE A 287 12.51 7.38 -28.39
CA PHE A 287 13.18 8.31 -29.31
C PHE A 287 14.09 9.33 -28.61
N LEU A 288 13.90 9.54 -27.29
CA LEU A 288 14.83 10.33 -26.51
C LEU A 288 16.10 9.52 -26.27
N GLY A 289 17.23 10.04 -26.71
CA GLY A 289 18.54 9.39 -26.62
C GLY A 289 19.07 9.27 -25.19
N SER A 290 20.36 8.98 -25.06
CA SER A 290 21.04 8.74 -23.78
C SER A 290 21.78 9.97 -23.22
N LEU A 291 21.69 11.14 -23.85
CA LEU A 291 22.29 12.37 -23.37
C LEU A 291 21.73 12.73 -21.97
N ARG A 292 22.54 13.39 -21.15
CA ARG A 292 22.19 13.70 -19.76
C ARG A 292 20.85 14.44 -19.65
N TRP A 293 20.63 15.48 -20.46
CA TRP A 293 19.39 16.24 -20.44
C TRP A 293 18.19 15.42 -20.93
N GLN A 294 18.36 14.55 -21.93
CA GLN A 294 17.30 13.67 -22.44
C GLN A 294 16.88 12.64 -21.38
N ARG A 295 17.82 12.05 -20.64
CA ARG A 295 17.53 11.18 -19.49
C ARG A 295 16.78 11.93 -18.38
N MET A 296 17.13 13.19 -18.12
CA MET A 296 16.43 14.00 -17.13
C MET A 296 14.99 14.29 -17.57
N VAL A 297 14.78 14.70 -18.83
CA VAL A 297 13.43 14.92 -19.39
C VAL A 297 12.61 13.63 -19.34
N LYS A 298 13.16 12.52 -19.82
CA LYS A 298 12.50 11.21 -19.79
C LYS A 298 12.10 10.81 -18.36
N GLY A 299 13.01 10.95 -17.41
CA GLY A 299 12.75 10.63 -16.00
C GLY A 299 11.69 11.57 -15.39
N LEU A 300 11.72 12.86 -15.68
CA LEU A 300 10.71 13.80 -15.22
C LEU A 300 9.31 13.46 -15.72
N VAL A 301 9.18 13.18 -17.04
CA VAL A 301 7.90 12.78 -17.62
C VAL A 301 7.39 11.47 -17.02
N GLN A 302 8.27 10.49 -16.79
CA GLN A 302 7.90 9.24 -16.12
C GLN A 302 7.41 9.49 -14.69
N ILE A 303 8.08 10.34 -13.90
CA ILE A 303 7.65 10.68 -12.54
C ILE A 303 6.29 11.38 -12.57
N LEU A 304 6.09 12.35 -13.46
CA LEU A 304 4.81 13.03 -13.60
C LEU A 304 3.68 12.05 -13.97
N ALA A 305 3.93 11.12 -14.89
CA ALA A 305 2.95 10.10 -15.27
C ALA A 305 2.63 9.14 -14.11
N VAL A 306 3.64 8.71 -13.34
CA VAL A 306 3.47 7.89 -12.15
C VAL A 306 2.58 8.61 -11.12
N TRP A 307 2.86 9.87 -10.80
CA TRP A 307 2.06 10.63 -9.84
C TRP A 307 0.68 10.98 -10.36
N PHE A 308 0.52 11.20 -11.67
CA PHE A 308 -0.79 11.34 -12.28
C PHE A 308 -1.62 10.05 -12.12
N PHE A 309 -1.01 8.88 -12.33
CA PHE A 309 -1.68 7.60 -12.09
C PHE A 309 -2.03 7.38 -10.61
N VAL A 310 -1.14 7.77 -9.68
CA VAL A 310 -1.43 7.76 -8.24
C VAL A 310 -2.63 8.66 -7.90
N LEU A 311 -2.75 9.82 -8.55
CA LEU A 311 -3.93 10.68 -8.44
C LEU A 311 -5.18 10.03 -9.02
N LEU A 312 -5.10 9.40 -10.20
CA LEU A 312 -6.21 8.67 -10.80
C LEU A 312 -6.77 7.57 -9.90
N THR A 313 -5.92 6.92 -9.12
CA THR A 313 -6.31 5.86 -8.18
C THR A 313 -6.80 6.39 -6.83
N GLY A 314 -7.08 7.69 -6.71
CA GLY A 314 -7.61 8.31 -5.49
C GLY A 314 -6.60 8.40 -4.35
N LEU A 315 -5.29 8.45 -4.64
CA LEU A 315 -4.20 8.48 -3.66
C LEU A 315 -4.23 7.27 -2.71
N ALA A 316 -4.54 6.09 -3.25
CA ALA A 316 -4.57 4.87 -2.46
C ALA A 316 -3.20 4.59 -1.81
N PRO A 317 -3.15 4.08 -0.56
CA PRO A 317 -1.87 3.84 0.13
C PRO A 317 -0.90 2.93 -0.63
N SER A 318 -1.43 1.93 -1.36
CA SER A 318 -0.62 1.02 -2.19
C SER A 318 0.06 1.74 -3.35
N THR A 319 -0.67 2.60 -4.06
CA THR A 319 -0.13 3.35 -5.20
C THR A 319 0.81 4.46 -4.77
N MET A 320 0.54 5.12 -3.63
CA MET A 320 1.47 6.10 -3.05
C MET A 320 2.84 5.46 -2.72
N ARG A 321 2.85 4.28 -2.08
CA ARG A 321 4.09 3.54 -1.81
C ARG A 321 4.87 3.26 -3.10
N ALA A 322 4.18 2.70 -4.08
CA ALA A 322 4.78 2.40 -5.38
C ALA A 322 5.28 3.67 -6.08
N GLY A 323 4.49 4.76 -6.07
CA GLY A 323 4.87 6.04 -6.63
C GLY A 323 6.18 6.58 -6.06
N ILE A 324 6.36 6.53 -4.74
CA ILE A 324 7.61 6.93 -4.08
C ILE A 324 8.76 6.00 -4.48
N MET A 325 8.57 4.67 -4.43
CA MET A 325 9.60 3.70 -4.80
C MET A 325 10.06 3.89 -6.25
N PHE A 326 9.13 4.02 -7.20
CA PHE A 326 9.46 4.25 -8.60
C PHE A 326 10.08 5.62 -8.83
N SER A 327 9.66 6.67 -8.12
CA SER A 327 10.29 7.98 -8.20
C SER A 327 11.76 7.92 -7.80
N ILE A 328 12.10 7.24 -6.70
CA ILE A 328 13.49 7.06 -6.26
C ILE A 328 14.29 6.26 -7.31
N LEU A 329 13.71 5.18 -7.87
CA LEU A 329 14.34 4.40 -8.93
C LEU A 329 14.61 5.23 -10.19
N ILE A 330 13.64 6.02 -10.63
CA ILE A 330 13.74 6.87 -11.82
C ILE A 330 14.79 7.95 -11.59
N VAL A 331 14.76 8.62 -10.43
CA VAL A 331 15.79 9.63 -10.06
C VAL A 331 17.18 9.00 -10.06
N GLY A 332 17.35 7.80 -9.46
CA GLY A 332 18.62 7.08 -9.51
C GLY A 332 19.11 6.85 -10.95
N LYS A 333 18.21 6.44 -11.85
CA LYS A 333 18.52 6.26 -13.28
C LYS A 333 18.89 7.57 -13.99
N MET A 334 18.22 8.69 -13.65
CA MET A 334 18.53 10.02 -14.19
C MET A 334 19.99 10.41 -13.91
N PHE A 335 20.50 10.08 -12.73
CA PHE A 335 21.88 10.35 -12.32
C PHE A 335 22.85 9.19 -12.61
N SER A 336 22.45 8.19 -13.41
CA SER A 336 23.27 7.01 -13.75
C SER A 336 23.73 6.21 -12.51
N GLN A 337 22.99 6.29 -11.43
CA GLN A 337 23.24 5.50 -10.23
C GLN A 337 22.58 4.13 -10.38
N ARG A 338 23.23 3.10 -9.87
CA ARG A 338 22.62 1.77 -9.73
C ARG A 338 21.87 1.72 -8.39
N PRO A 339 20.55 1.79 -8.37
CA PRO A 339 19.80 1.79 -7.11
C PRO A 339 19.95 0.43 -6.42
N ASN A 340 20.33 0.47 -5.14
CA ASN A 340 20.28 -0.71 -4.30
C ASN A 340 18.84 -0.93 -3.83
N LEU A 341 18.28 -2.12 -4.07
CA LEU A 341 16.89 -2.46 -3.75
C LEU A 341 16.56 -2.21 -2.27
N VAL A 342 17.41 -2.70 -1.36
CA VAL A 342 17.18 -2.59 0.09
C VAL A 342 17.24 -1.12 0.54
N ASN A 343 18.18 -0.34 -0.01
CA ASN A 343 18.30 1.08 0.32
C ASN A 343 17.10 1.88 -0.23
N ASN A 344 16.62 1.55 -1.43
CA ASN A 344 15.43 2.18 -2.01
C ASN A 344 14.17 1.88 -1.17
N LEU A 345 13.97 0.62 -0.77
CA LEU A 345 12.90 0.22 0.14
C LEU A 345 12.98 0.98 1.47
N ALA A 346 14.15 1.00 2.08
CA ALA A 346 14.37 1.70 3.35
C ALA A 346 14.08 3.20 3.23
N THR A 347 14.52 3.84 2.14
CA THR A 347 14.25 5.28 1.88
C THR A 347 12.76 5.53 1.70
N SER A 348 12.06 4.70 0.93
CA SER A 348 10.62 4.85 0.73
C SER A 348 9.83 4.62 2.02
N ALA A 349 10.23 3.62 2.83
CA ALA A 349 9.62 3.36 4.13
C ALA A 349 9.84 4.55 5.09
N PHE A 350 11.07 5.08 5.15
CA PHE A 350 11.40 6.25 5.97
C PHE A 350 10.51 7.43 5.62
N LEU A 351 10.43 7.79 4.34
CA LEU A 351 9.60 8.91 3.88
C LEU A 351 8.13 8.72 4.27
N LEU A 352 7.56 7.53 3.99
CA LEU A 352 6.17 7.25 4.31
C LEU A 352 5.88 7.28 5.81
N LEU A 353 6.76 6.71 6.63
CA LEU A 353 6.59 6.66 8.08
C LEU A 353 6.77 8.03 8.73
N CYS A 354 7.60 8.92 8.18
CA CYS A 354 7.65 10.32 8.61
C CYS A 354 6.31 11.04 8.39
N PHE A 355 5.62 10.74 7.27
CA PHE A 355 4.31 11.36 7.00
C PHE A 355 3.14 10.64 7.67
N ARG A 356 3.19 9.32 7.83
CA ARG A 356 2.12 8.49 8.42
C ARG A 356 2.72 7.34 9.21
N PRO A 357 3.12 7.56 10.48
CA PRO A 357 3.80 6.53 11.29
C PRO A 357 2.95 5.27 11.50
N MET A 358 1.63 5.39 11.60
CA MET A 358 0.71 4.26 11.80
C MET A 358 0.64 3.31 10.59
N LEU A 359 1.22 3.67 9.42
CA LEU A 359 1.37 2.73 8.30
C LEU A 359 2.24 1.52 8.65
N LEU A 360 3.12 1.62 9.66
CA LEU A 360 3.90 0.48 10.16
C LEU A 360 3.02 -0.71 10.53
N PHE A 361 1.82 -0.45 11.03
CA PHE A 361 0.84 -1.46 11.45
C PHE A 361 -0.19 -1.81 10.37
N ASP A 362 -0.12 -1.18 9.19
CA ASP A 362 -1.00 -1.48 8.07
C ASP A 362 -0.55 -2.77 7.37
N VAL A 363 -1.47 -3.75 7.27
CA VAL A 363 -1.18 -5.05 6.67
C VAL A 363 -0.72 -4.91 5.22
N GLY A 364 -1.33 -4.00 4.47
CA GLY A 364 -0.93 -3.74 3.08
C GLY A 364 0.48 -3.16 2.97
N PHE A 365 0.89 -2.30 3.92
CA PHE A 365 2.27 -1.81 4.03
C PHE A 365 3.22 -2.98 4.29
N GLN A 366 2.96 -3.79 5.30
CA GLN A 366 3.79 -4.92 5.69
C GLN A 366 3.97 -5.92 4.55
N LEU A 367 2.85 -6.35 3.92
CA LEU A 367 2.88 -7.30 2.80
C LEU A 367 3.65 -6.76 1.59
N SER A 368 3.47 -5.49 1.24
CA SER A 368 4.16 -4.88 0.10
C SER A 368 5.68 -4.84 0.28
N TYR A 369 6.16 -4.47 1.47
CA TYR A 369 7.59 -4.45 1.76
C TYR A 369 8.16 -5.86 1.89
N ALA A 370 7.43 -6.77 2.52
CA ALA A 370 7.82 -8.17 2.65
C ALA A 370 7.93 -8.87 1.29
N ALA A 371 7.00 -8.62 0.36
CA ALA A 371 7.06 -9.15 -1.00
C ALA A 371 8.34 -8.72 -1.73
N VAL A 372 8.66 -7.42 -1.72
CA VAL A 372 9.84 -6.91 -2.42
C VAL A 372 11.15 -7.36 -1.74
N LEU A 373 11.17 -7.46 -0.41
CA LEU A 373 12.31 -8.06 0.33
C LEU A 373 12.47 -9.54 0.00
N GLY A 374 11.37 -10.28 -0.11
CA GLY A 374 11.37 -11.69 -0.53
C GLY A 374 11.93 -11.87 -1.94
N ILE A 375 11.48 -11.03 -2.88
CA ILE A 375 12.05 -11.01 -4.24
C ILE A 375 13.55 -10.73 -4.19
N GLY A 376 13.97 -9.70 -3.45
CA GLY A 376 15.39 -9.37 -3.30
C GLY A 376 16.22 -10.44 -2.61
N ALA A 377 15.61 -11.31 -1.80
CA ALA A 377 16.29 -12.38 -1.08
C ALA A 377 16.38 -13.69 -1.89
N PHE A 378 15.33 -14.07 -2.58
CA PHE A 378 15.16 -15.41 -3.14
C PHE A 378 15.17 -15.47 -4.67
N TYR A 379 14.93 -14.35 -5.39
CA TYR A 379 14.77 -14.40 -6.85
C TYR A 379 16.01 -14.92 -7.57
N ASP A 380 17.17 -14.30 -7.34
CA ASP A 380 18.42 -14.72 -8.01
C ASP A 380 18.80 -16.16 -7.67
N PRO A 381 18.82 -16.57 -6.36
CA PRO A 381 19.11 -17.96 -6.01
C PRO A 381 18.18 -18.99 -6.65
N LEU A 382 16.87 -18.67 -6.75
CA LEU A 382 15.91 -19.58 -7.38
C LEU A 382 16.11 -19.65 -8.90
N CYS A 383 16.46 -18.53 -9.55
CA CYS A 383 16.74 -18.53 -10.98
C CYS A 383 17.98 -19.38 -11.32
N GLU A 384 18.99 -19.36 -10.46
CA GLU A 384 20.23 -20.12 -10.63
C GLU A 384 20.07 -21.64 -10.47
N LEU A 385 18.95 -22.11 -9.88
CA LEU A 385 18.69 -23.56 -9.75
C LEU A 385 18.56 -24.27 -11.11
N ILE A 386 18.03 -23.57 -12.13
CA ILE A 386 17.94 -24.11 -13.49
C ILE A 386 18.66 -23.14 -14.44
N PRO A 387 19.89 -23.44 -14.85
CA PRO A 387 20.66 -22.59 -15.74
C PRO A 387 20.17 -22.75 -17.19
N PHE A 388 19.21 -21.94 -17.60
CA PHE A 388 18.75 -21.86 -19.00
C PHE A 388 19.70 -21.09 -19.92
N GLU A 389 20.82 -20.57 -19.41
CA GLU A 389 21.79 -19.74 -20.16
C GLU A 389 22.48 -20.50 -21.30
N ASN A 390 22.52 -21.83 -21.23
CA ASN A 390 23.15 -22.69 -22.23
C ASN A 390 22.28 -22.95 -23.47
N ILE A 391 21.05 -22.44 -23.54
CA ILE A 391 20.18 -22.61 -24.70
C ILE A 391 20.29 -21.39 -25.62
N PRO A 392 20.81 -21.53 -26.85
CA PRO A 392 21.17 -20.40 -27.72
C PRO A 392 20.00 -19.67 -28.35
N PHE A 393 18.86 -19.58 -27.69
CA PHE A 393 17.67 -18.89 -28.20
C PHE A 393 17.37 -17.62 -27.40
N LYS A 394 17.61 -16.48 -28.02
CA LYS A 394 17.40 -15.13 -27.43
C LYS A 394 15.99 -14.89 -26.85
N TRP A 395 15.00 -15.70 -27.26
CA TRP A 395 13.59 -15.65 -26.86
C TRP A 395 13.13 -16.98 -26.27
N ASN A 396 13.88 -17.56 -25.36
CA ASN A 396 13.50 -18.82 -24.75
C ASN A 396 12.24 -18.63 -23.86
N PRO A 397 11.04 -19.10 -24.28
CA PRO A 397 9.81 -18.94 -23.51
C PRO A 397 9.89 -19.69 -22.17
N MET A 398 10.64 -20.80 -22.11
CA MET A 398 10.83 -21.59 -20.90
C MET A 398 11.64 -20.81 -19.86
N HIS A 399 12.67 -20.07 -20.27
CA HIS A 399 13.43 -19.19 -19.38
C HIS A 399 12.55 -18.08 -18.78
N ARG A 400 11.69 -17.44 -19.59
CA ARG A 400 10.73 -16.45 -19.12
C ARG A 400 9.70 -17.02 -18.16
N LEU A 401 9.19 -18.21 -18.48
CA LEU A 401 8.27 -18.92 -17.59
C LEU A 401 8.95 -19.23 -16.25
N TRP A 402 10.18 -19.71 -16.28
CA TRP A 402 10.96 -19.97 -15.07
C TRP A 402 11.18 -18.69 -14.24
N GLN A 403 11.52 -17.57 -14.89
CA GLN A 403 11.65 -16.27 -14.21
C GLN A 403 10.35 -15.84 -13.53
N LEU A 404 9.18 -16.05 -14.16
CA LEU A 404 7.87 -15.76 -13.56
C LEU A 404 7.58 -16.65 -12.34
N ILE A 405 7.94 -17.94 -12.43
CA ILE A 405 7.82 -18.90 -11.33
C ILE A 405 8.71 -18.45 -10.17
N CYS A 406 9.98 -18.13 -10.42
CA CYS A 406 10.92 -17.65 -9.40
C CYS A 406 10.44 -16.34 -8.76
N LEU A 407 9.94 -15.39 -9.57
CA LEU A 407 9.41 -14.11 -9.08
C LEU A 407 8.22 -14.32 -8.14
N SER A 408 7.25 -15.14 -8.57
CA SER A 408 6.03 -15.41 -7.80
C SER A 408 6.36 -16.17 -6.50
N THR A 409 7.22 -17.18 -6.58
CA THR A 409 7.65 -17.96 -5.41
C THR A 409 8.42 -17.08 -4.41
N SER A 410 9.33 -16.23 -4.90
CA SER A 410 10.11 -15.32 -4.04
C SER A 410 9.22 -14.30 -3.32
N ALA A 411 8.25 -13.73 -4.01
CA ALA A 411 7.28 -12.82 -3.41
C ALA A 411 6.43 -13.53 -2.36
N GLN A 412 5.96 -14.73 -2.67
CA GLN A 412 5.15 -15.54 -1.77
C GLN A 412 5.92 -15.96 -0.52
N LEU A 413 7.18 -16.39 -0.64
CA LEU A 413 8.04 -16.69 0.51
C LEU A 413 8.21 -15.49 1.42
N GLY A 414 8.42 -14.29 0.85
CA GLY A 414 8.52 -13.07 1.63
C GLY A 414 7.24 -12.71 2.39
N THR A 415 6.08 -12.95 1.80
CA THR A 415 4.78 -12.60 2.40
C THR A 415 4.18 -13.71 3.26
N LEU A 416 4.63 -14.96 3.12
CA LEU A 416 4.05 -16.14 3.75
C LEU A 416 3.80 -16.00 5.27
N PRO A 417 4.77 -15.56 6.10
CA PRO A 417 4.53 -15.45 7.54
C PRO A 417 3.42 -14.47 7.89
N LEU A 418 3.35 -13.35 7.15
CA LEU A 418 2.36 -12.30 7.36
C LEU A 418 0.97 -12.71 6.84
N VAL A 419 0.91 -13.41 5.71
CA VAL A 419 -0.35 -13.93 5.15
C VAL A 419 -0.97 -14.93 6.11
N LEU A 420 -0.19 -15.89 6.61
CA LEU A 420 -0.67 -16.88 7.58
C LEU A 420 -1.09 -16.24 8.91
N TYR A 421 -0.35 -15.24 9.40
CA TYR A 421 -0.67 -14.54 10.64
C TYR A 421 -1.93 -13.68 10.56
N HIS A 422 -2.14 -12.94 9.44
CA HIS A 422 -3.26 -12.01 9.32
C HIS A 422 -4.52 -12.63 8.74
N PHE A 423 -4.39 -13.62 7.87
CA PHE A 423 -5.54 -14.17 7.14
C PHE A 423 -5.83 -15.62 7.51
N HIS A 424 -4.93 -16.32 8.21
CA HIS A 424 -5.07 -17.72 8.62
C HIS A 424 -5.43 -18.67 7.47
N GLN A 425 -5.01 -18.32 6.26
CA GLN A 425 -5.26 -19.09 5.04
C GLN A 425 -4.10 -18.97 4.06
N PHE A 426 -3.95 -19.99 3.21
CA PHE A 426 -2.94 -20.04 2.17
C PHE A 426 -3.54 -20.52 0.85
N PRO A 427 -3.44 -19.73 -0.24
CA PRO A 427 -3.92 -20.16 -1.55
C PRO A 427 -2.95 -21.18 -2.16
N THR A 428 -3.39 -22.43 -2.32
CA THR A 428 -2.53 -23.53 -2.74
C THR A 428 -2.04 -23.36 -4.18
N TYR A 429 -2.91 -22.87 -5.05
CA TYR A 429 -2.65 -22.75 -6.49
C TYR A 429 -2.17 -21.35 -6.90
N PHE A 430 -1.64 -20.55 -5.94
CA PHE A 430 -1.15 -19.21 -6.21
C PHE A 430 -0.16 -19.14 -7.38
N LEU A 431 0.65 -20.18 -7.55
CA LEU A 431 1.67 -20.22 -8.60
C LEU A 431 1.03 -20.31 -9.99
N ILE A 432 0.02 -21.15 -10.16
CA ILE A 432 -0.73 -21.29 -11.41
C ILE A 432 -1.42 -19.97 -11.73
N ALA A 433 -2.13 -19.38 -10.75
CA ALA A 433 -2.81 -18.11 -10.91
C ALA A 433 -1.83 -16.99 -11.27
N ASN A 434 -0.70 -16.88 -10.58
CA ASN A 434 0.27 -15.80 -10.83
C ASN A 434 0.93 -15.94 -12.21
N VAL A 435 1.29 -17.15 -12.62
CA VAL A 435 1.97 -17.38 -13.91
C VAL A 435 1.03 -17.11 -15.09
N THR A 436 -0.28 -17.42 -14.94
CA THR A 436 -1.25 -17.25 -16.03
C THR A 436 -1.92 -15.87 -16.02
N ILE A 437 -2.33 -15.37 -14.85
CA ILE A 437 -3.21 -14.18 -14.76
C ILE A 437 -2.40 -12.89 -14.58
N VAL A 438 -1.24 -12.90 -13.90
CA VAL A 438 -0.43 -11.68 -13.72
C VAL A 438 0.05 -11.07 -15.04
N PRO A 439 0.53 -11.86 -16.04
CA PRO A 439 0.84 -11.29 -17.36
C PRO A 439 -0.39 -10.69 -18.05
N LEU A 440 -1.57 -11.33 -17.94
CA LEU A 440 -2.82 -10.79 -18.48
C LEU A 440 -3.21 -9.47 -17.80
N ALA A 441 -2.99 -9.32 -16.50
CA ALA A 441 -3.28 -8.08 -15.79
C ALA A 441 -2.51 -6.87 -16.37
N GLY A 442 -1.29 -7.10 -16.86
CA GLY A 442 -0.52 -6.07 -17.57
C GLY A 442 -1.16 -5.66 -18.89
N LEU A 443 -1.65 -6.62 -19.67
CA LEU A 443 -2.39 -6.37 -20.92
C LEU A 443 -3.71 -5.67 -20.61
N LEU A 444 -4.50 -6.19 -19.68
CA LEU A 444 -5.76 -5.60 -19.23
C LEU A 444 -5.60 -4.12 -18.86
N LEU A 445 -4.59 -3.77 -18.03
CA LEU A 445 -4.35 -2.38 -17.65
C LEU A 445 -4.05 -1.52 -18.89
N GLY A 446 -3.24 -2.01 -19.81
CA GLY A 446 -2.94 -1.32 -21.07
C GLY A 446 -4.19 -1.12 -21.92
N THR A 447 -5.01 -2.16 -22.06
CA THR A 447 -6.24 -2.14 -22.87
C THR A 447 -7.32 -1.24 -22.25
N VAL A 448 -7.50 -1.28 -20.90
CA VAL A 448 -8.42 -0.35 -20.21
C VAL A 448 -7.97 1.10 -20.37
N LEU A 449 -6.67 1.37 -20.24
CA LEU A 449 -6.14 2.72 -20.46
C LEU A 449 -6.37 3.17 -21.91
N LEU A 450 -6.10 2.29 -22.88
CA LEU A 450 -6.34 2.57 -24.30
C LEU A 450 -7.83 2.79 -24.59
N MET A 451 -8.72 2.02 -23.98
CA MET A 451 -10.17 2.21 -24.06
C MET A 451 -10.57 3.62 -23.60
N VAL A 452 -10.07 4.05 -22.42
CA VAL A 452 -10.37 5.38 -21.89
C VAL A 452 -9.82 6.49 -22.81
N LEU A 453 -8.63 6.31 -23.37
CA LEU A 453 -8.04 7.29 -24.31
C LEU A 453 -8.77 7.32 -25.65
N SER A 454 -9.33 6.20 -26.09
CA SER A 454 -10.03 6.07 -27.39
C SER A 454 -11.50 6.54 -27.36
N MET A 455 -12.04 6.93 -26.19
CA MET A 455 -13.47 7.32 -26.06
C MET A 455 -13.89 8.50 -26.96
N GLY A 456 -12.94 9.30 -27.46
CA GLY A 456 -13.20 10.34 -28.45
C GLY A 456 -13.44 9.82 -29.89
N TRP A 457 -13.13 8.55 -30.16
CA TRP A 457 -13.27 7.90 -31.48
C TRP A 457 -14.14 6.65 -31.36
N PRO A 458 -15.45 6.72 -31.66
CA PRO A 458 -16.40 5.63 -31.36
C PRO A 458 -15.99 4.28 -31.94
N TRP A 459 -15.55 4.22 -33.19
CA TRP A 459 -15.13 2.98 -33.85
C TRP A 459 -13.90 2.33 -33.19
N LEU A 460 -12.92 3.17 -32.78
CA LEU A 460 -11.72 2.68 -32.09
C LEU A 460 -12.07 2.20 -30.67
N CYS A 461 -12.89 2.97 -29.95
CA CYS A 461 -13.36 2.61 -28.62
C CYS A 461 -14.14 1.29 -28.64
N GLU A 462 -14.98 1.03 -29.64
CA GLU A 462 -15.73 -0.21 -29.76
C GLU A 462 -14.81 -1.42 -29.99
N GLY A 463 -13.82 -1.28 -30.88
CA GLY A 463 -12.82 -2.31 -31.13
C GLY A 463 -11.97 -2.63 -29.90
N VAL A 464 -11.50 -1.60 -29.18
CA VAL A 464 -10.73 -1.77 -27.93
C VAL A 464 -11.60 -2.37 -26.83
N THR A 465 -12.87 -1.94 -26.73
CA THR A 465 -13.83 -2.52 -25.75
C THR A 465 -14.11 -3.99 -26.03
N TRP A 466 -14.20 -4.38 -27.31
CA TRP A 466 -14.32 -5.80 -27.68
C TRP A 466 -13.10 -6.62 -27.24
N LEU A 467 -11.90 -6.11 -27.51
CA LEU A 467 -10.66 -6.77 -27.06
C LEU A 467 -10.63 -6.90 -25.53
N LEU A 468 -10.92 -5.82 -24.82
CA LEU A 468 -10.99 -5.81 -23.35
C LEU A 468 -12.00 -6.83 -22.82
N ARG A 469 -13.16 -6.96 -23.46
CA ARG A 469 -14.17 -7.96 -23.09
C ARG A 469 -13.63 -9.36 -23.20
N CYS A 470 -12.91 -9.69 -24.28
CA CYS A 470 -12.27 -10.99 -24.45
C CYS A 470 -11.23 -11.27 -23.34
N GLU A 471 -10.36 -10.29 -23.06
CA GLU A 471 -9.33 -10.40 -22.01
C GLU A 471 -9.96 -10.59 -20.63
N LEU A 472 -11.00 -9.81 -20.29
CA LEU A 472 -11.71 -9.92 -19.01
C LEU A 472 -12.43 -11.26 -18.87
N THR A 473 -13.07 -11.76 -19.94
CA THR A 473 -13.73 -13.08 -19.94
C THR A 473 -12.71 -14.20 -19.71
N ILE A 474 -11.55 -14.14 -20.36
CA ILE A 474 -10.48 -15.12 -20.16
C ILE A 474 -9.98 -15.07 -18.71
N THR A 475 -9.76 -13.85 -18.17
CA THR A 475 -9.26 -13.67 -16.81
C THR A 475 -10.25 -14.18 -15.77
N ASP A 476 -11.54 -13.86 -15.91
CA ASP A 476 -12.60 -14.28 -15.01
C ASP A 476 -12.76 -15.81 -15.01
N ASN A 477 -12.81 -16.42 -16.21
CA ASN A 477 -12.90 -17.88 -16.36
C ASN A 477 -11.68 -18.60 -15.76
N LEU A 478 -10.46 -18.09 -16.00
CA LEU A 478 -9.24 -18.67 -15.41
C LEU A 478 -9.24 -18.55 -13.88
N THR A 479 -9.67 -17.40 -13.36
CA THR A 479 -9.73 -17.16 -11.92
C THR A 479 -10.77 -18.08 -11.26
N ALA A 480 -11.96 -18.19 -11.86
CA ALA A 480 -13.01 -19.09 -11.41
C ALA A 480 -12.56 -20.55 -11.46
N TRP A 481 -11.89 -20.94 -12.55
CA TRP A 481 -11.35 -22.31 -12.69
C TRP A 481 -10.32 -22.61 -11.60
N VAL A 482 -9.33 -21.74 -11.36
CA VAL A 482 -8.31 -21.94 -10.31
C VAL A 482 -8.97 -21.99 -8.92
N GLY A 483 -9.93 -21.09 -8.65
CA GLY A 483 -10.65 -21.05 -7.37
C GLY A 483 -11.54 -22.27 -7.12
N SER A 484 -11.99 -22.96 -8.19
CA SER A 484 -12.82 -24.17 -8.09
C SER A 484 -12.03 -25.47 -7.89
N LEU A 485 -10.69 -25.41 -7.97
CA LEU A 485 -9.85 -26.60 -7.77
C LEU A 485 -9.96 -27.12 -6.32
N PRO A 486 -9.86 -28.44 -6.10
CA PRO A 486 -9.96 -29.01 -4.77
C PRO A 486 -8.85 -28.46 -3.86
N HIS A 487 -9.20 -28.10 -2.64
CA HIS A 487 -8.25 -27.50 -1.68
C HIS A 487 -7.58 -26.21 -2.18
N ALA A 488 -8.31 -25.39 -2.96
CA ALA A 488 -7.79 -24.10 -3.45
C ALA A 488 -7.28 -23.20 -2.32
N VAL A 489 -7.91 -23.25 -1.16
CA VAL A 489 -7.51 -22.53 0.05
C VAL A 489 -7.25 -23.52 1.18
N LEU A 490 -6.05 -23.46 1.74
CA LEU A 490 -5.67 -24.20 2.94
C LEU A 490 -5.89 -23.31 4.16
N ALA A 491 -6.80 -23.67 5.05
CA ALA A 491 -7.01 -22.98 6.31
C ALA A 491 -5.94 -23.36 7.34
N VAL A 492 -5.34 -22.37 8.01
CA VAL A 492 -4.32 -22.55 9.06
C VAL A 492 -4.73 -21.76 10.31
N PRO A 493 -5.78 -22.17 11.02
CA PRO A 493 -6.44 -21.35 12.05
C PRO A 493 -5.57 -21.06 13.28
N SER A 494 -4.54 -21.86 13.54
CA SER A 494 -3.69 -21.74 14.74
C SER A 494 -2.35 -21.05 14.50
N PHE A 495 -2.21 -20.22 13.47
CA PHE A 495 -0.95 -19.54 13.16
C PHE A 495 -0.85 -18.21 13.92
N ASP A 496 -0.13 -18.22 15.03
CA ASP A 496 0.06 -17.10 15.95
C ASP A 496 1.35 -16.29 15.69
N LEU A 497 1.54 -15.21 16.43
CA LEU A 497 2.70 -14.33 16.29
C LEU A 497 4.05 -15.06 16.53
N PRO A 498 4.24 -15.92 17.56
CA PRO A 498 5.47 -16.69 17.72
C PRO A 498 5.82 -17.54 16.49
N ARG A 499 4.82 -18.22 15.89
CA ARG A 499 5.02 -19.00 14.67
C ARG A 499 5.38 -18.14 13.47
N ALA A 500 4.77 -16.96 13.34
CA ALA A 500 5.11 -16.00 12.30
C ALA A 500 6.57 -15.51 12.44
N ILE A 501 7.02 -15.20 13.65
CA ILE A 501 8.40 -14.81 13.92
C ILE A 501 9.36 -15.96 13.60
N LEU A 502 9.08 -17.18 14.07
CA LEU A 502 9.90 -18.35 13.81
C LEU A 502 10.04 -18.64 12.32
N THR A 503 8.91 -18.60 11.58
CA THR A 503 8.90 -18.80 10.12
C THR A 503 9.72 -17.72 9.42
N THR A 504 9.58 -16.46 9.83
CA THR A 504 10.38 -15.35 9.27
C THR A 504 11.86 -15.55 9.51
N VAL A 505 12.26 -15.93 10.74
CA VAL A 505 13.66 -16.22 11.06
C VAL A 505 14.19 -17.40 10.24
N ALA A 506 13.41 -18.48 10.11
CA ALA A 506 13.79 -19.64 9.30
C ALA A 506 14.01 -19.24 7.82
N LEU A 507 13.10 -18.45 7.23
CA LEU A 507 13.24 -17.96 5.85
C LEU A 507 14.47 -17.05 5.69
N LEU A 508 14.77 -16.18 6.67
CA LEU A 508 15.98 -15.36 6.64
C LEU A 508 17.26 -16.21 6.72
N LEU A 509 17.27 -17.24 7.54
CA LEU A 509 18.41 -18.17 7.60
C LEU A 509 18.59 -18.93 6.29
N ILE A 510 17.50 -19.40 5.66
CA ILE A 510 17.53 -20.03 4.35
C ILE A 510 18.08 -19.05 3.30
N ALA A 511 17.61 -17.81 3.26
CA ALA A 511 18.11 -16.79 2.34
C ALA A 511 19.62 -16.50 2.53
N LEU A 512 20.09 -16.51 3.79
CA LEU A 512 21.51 -16.38 4.08
C LEU A 512 22.31 -17.59 3.62
N MET A 513 21.78 -18.80 3.74
CA MET A 513 22.45 -20.03 3.25
C MET A 513 22.59 -20.03 1.73
N PHE A 514 21.57 -19.62 0.98
CA PHE A 514 21.63 -19.51 -0.49
C PHE A 514 22.65 -18.45 -0.97
N ARG A 515 22.87 -17.39 -0.20
CA ARG A 515 23.86 -16.35 -0.50
C ARG A 515 25.28 -16.67 -0.01
N TRP A 516 25.47 -17.84 0.63
CA TRP A 516 26.78 -18.30 1.03
C TRP A 516 27.57 -18.62 -0.24
N PRO A 517 28.78 -18.05 -0.43
CA PRO A 517 29.62 -18.44 -1.55
C PRO A 517 29.95 -19.92 -1.37
N HIS A 518 29.37 -20.77 -2.21
CA HIS A 518 29.88 -22.12 -2.35
C HIS A 518 31.36 -21.99 -2.75
N PRO A 519 32.32 -22.63 -2.04
CA PRO A 519 33.67 -22.70 -2.52
C PRO A 519 33.58 -23.35 -3.90
N SER A 520 33.88 -22.57 -4.95
CA SER A 520 33.99 -23.10 -6.30
C SER A 520 34.98 -24.24 -6.24
N ILE A 521 34.49 -25.47 -6.35
CA ILE A 521 35.33 -26.62 -6.71
C ILE A 521 35.76 -26.33 -8.15
N LYS A 522 36.84 -25.56 -8.28
CA LYS A 522 37.59 -25.49 -9.54
C LYS A 522 38.26 -26.85 -9.68
N ASN A 523 37.65 -27.75 -10.49
CA ASN A 523 38.40 -28.80 -11.15
C ASN A 523 39.12 -28.25 -12.37
#